data_5e0ae3b04951c60965dedcf3446594d9
#
_entry.id   5e0ae3b04951c60965dedcf3446594d9
#
_cell.length_a   1.000
_cell.length_b   1.000
_cell.length_c   1.000
_cell.angle_alpha   90.00
_cell.angle_beta   90.00
_cell.angle_gamma   90.00
#
_symmetry.space_group_name_H-M   'P 1'
#
loop_
_entity.id
_entity.type
_entity.pdbx_description
1 polymer ?
#
loop_
_entity_poly.entity_id
_entity_poly.type
_entity_poly.pdbx_seq_one_letter_code
_entity_poly.pdbx_strand_id
1 'polypeptide(L)'
;MKPRIQTTTVGSYATIDWLLTQNAEQAVIDATSVVFAAQRSAGIDLPTDGELYRFDPSHPDTNGMIEYFIERMGGIRTAISRKDGADFRAKKEMSFRRKPAGVVDGPLSEGVLDFPEACRRSAAVAGGDFKFTLTSPFMLSRTLLDNHYGDFEALTLGIADVLAAQVGELACSCVQVDEANIPGSPDFGPLAAEAINRILDQVTVEKAVHFCFGNYGGQTIQRGAWKPLTDFLNSLRTDHLVLELAHRPESDIEALKDIDPRIDLGIGVIDIKVNHIETADEVARRIEAVETAVGEGRVKWVHPDCGFWMLKRSIAERKMDALVAGRDLYLGR
;
A
#
# COMPACT_ATOMS: atom_id res chain seq x y z
N MET A 1 -16.22 -0.63 -28.39
CA MET A 1 -16.37 -1.44 -27.14
C MET A 1 -15.51 -0.76 -26.11
N LYS A 2 -16.05 -0.39 -24.93
CA LYS A 2 -15.25 0.23 -23.87
C LYS A 2 -14.15 -0.75 -23.43
N PRO A 3 -12.93 -0.26 -23.08
CA PRO A 3 -11.86 -1.11 -22.61
C PRO A 3 -12.25 -1.80 -21.30
N ARG A 4 -11.66 -2.97 -21.03
CA ARG A 4 -11.90 -3.67 -19.77
C ARG A 4 -11.21 -2.94 -18.63
N ILE A 5 -11.97 -2.52 -17.61
CA ILE A 5 -11.47 -1.99 -16.36
C ILE A 5 -11.69 -3.06 -15.28
N GLN A 6 -10.65 -3.36 -14.51
CA GLN A 6 -10.68 -4.33 -13.43
C GLN A 6 -10.78 -3.64 -12.06
N THR A 7 -11.30 -4.36 -11.08
CA THR A 7 -11.39 -3.92 -9.69
C THR A 7 -10.34 -4.60 -8.84
N THR A 8 -9.72 -3.86 -7.92
CA THR A 8 -8.82 -4.41 -6.91
C THR A 8 -9.02 -3.68 -5.57
N THR A 9 -8.52 -4.26 -4.49
CA THR A 9 -8.33 -3.57 -3.21
C THR A 9 -6.89 -3.13 -3.06
N VAL A 10 -6.60 -2.20 -2.13
CA VAL A 10 -5.23 -1.67 -1.98
C VAL A 10 -4.34 -2.62 -1.20
N GLY A 11 -4.80 -3.13 -0.05
CA GLY A 11 -4.01 -4.03 0.78
C GLY A 11 -4.80 -4.44 2.02
N SER A 12 -4.64 -3.66 3.10
CA SER A 12 -5.21 -3.97 4.39
C SER A 12 -6.73 -4.02 4.40
N TYR A 13 -7.28 -4.93 5.19
CA TYR A 13 -8.71 -5.08 5.42
C TYR A 13 -9.08 -4.73 6.86
N ALA A 14 -10.38 -4.47 7.10
CA ALA A 14 -10.91 -4.25 8.44
C ALA A 14 -10.61 -5.45 9.34
N THR A 15 -10.05 -5.20 10.52
CA THR A 15 -9.69 -6.26 11.48
C THR A 15 -10.91 -7.11 11.81
N ILE A 16 -10.75 -8.43 11.75
CA ILE A 16 -11.78 -9.40 12.11
C ILE A 16 -11.84 -9.50 13.64
N ASP A 17 -13.03 -9.42 14.21
CA ASP A 17 -13.25 -9.26 15.67
C ASP A 17 -12.54 -10.30 16.54
N TRP A 18 -12.50 -11.57 16.13
CA TRP A 18 -11.82 -12.59 16.94
C TRP A 18 -10.30 -12.42 17.02
N LEU A 19 -9.67 -11.73 16.04
CA LEU A 19 -8.23 -11.42 16.08
C LEU A 19 -7.87 -10.40 17.17
N LEU A 20 -8.85 -9.68 17.71
CA LEU A 20 -8.63 -8.78 18.85
C LEU A 20 -8.33 -9.54 20.14
N THR A 21 -8.73 -10.81 20.23
CA THR A 21 -8.58 -11.64 21.43
C THR A 21 -7.67 -12.86 21.24
N GLN A 22 -7.39 -13.22 20.00
CA GLN A 22 -6.51 -14.34 19.67
C GLN A 22 -5.83 -14.12 18.31
N ASN A 23 -4.53 -14.39 18.27
CA ASN A 23 -3.71 -14.29 17.06
C ASN A 23 -3.00 -15.61 16.74
N ALA A 24 -3.58 -16.74 17.19
CA ALA A 24 -3.07 -18.05 16.79
C ALA A 24 -3.01 -18.15 15.26
N GLU A 25 -2.01 -18.84 14.75
CA GLU A 25 -1.78 -18.95 13.29
C GLU A 25 -3.04 -19.37 12.52
N GLN A 26 -3.78 -20.39 13.05
CA GLN A 26 -5.03 -20.82 12.41
C GLN A 26 -6.10 -19.73 12.40
N ALA A 27 -6.22 -18.93 13.46
CA ALA A 27 -7.19 -17.83 13.52
C ALA A 27 -6.90 -16.75 12.45
N VAL A 28 -5.62 -16.49 12.17
CA VAL A 28 -5.20 -15.57 11.10
C VAL A 28 -5.50 -16.16 9.73
N ILE A 29 -5.23 -17.44 9.49
CA ILE A 29 -5.55 -18.15 8.25
C ILE A 29 -7.06 -18.11 7.98
N ASP A 30 -7.88 -18.42 8.99
CA ASP A 30 -9.34 -18.38 8.89
C ASP A 30 -9.84 -16.96 8.57
N ALA A 31 -9.26 -15.94 9.22
CA ALA A 31 -9.60 -14.55 8.94
C ALA A 31 -9.21 -14.14 7.51
N THR A 32 -8.04 -14.56 7.03
CA THR A 32 -7.59 -14.31 5.66
C THR A 32 -8.54 -14.97 4.65
N SER A 33 -9.02 -16.19 4.93
CA SER A 33 -10.03 -16.87 4.10
C SER A 33 -11.34 -16.06 4.03
N VAL A 34 -11.79 -15.49 5.17
CA VAL A 34 -12.99 -14.62 5.21
C VAL A 34 -12.78 -13.35 4.36
N VAL A 35 -11.60 -12.76 4.42
CA VAL A 35 -11.26 -11.56 3.64
C VAL A 35 -11.31 -11.85 2.13
N PHE A 36 -10.71 -12.94 1.69
CA PHE A 36 -10.79 -13.34 0.27
C PHE A 36 -12.23 -13.64 -0.15
N ALA A 37 -13.00 -14.36 0.68
CA ALA A 37 -14.39 -14.67 0.39
C ALA A 37 -15.26 -13.40 0.27
N ALA A 38 -15.07 -12.42 1.16
CA ALA A 38 -15.79 -11.14 1.11
C ALA A 38 -15.49 -10.36 -0.17
N GLN A 39 -14.21 -10.22 -0.54
CA GLN A 39 -13.80 -9.53 -1.76
C GLN A 39 -14.33 -10.22 -3.03
N ARG A 40 -14.22 -11.55 -3.11
CA ARG A 40 -14.75 -12.31 -4.25
C ARG A 40 -16.27 -12.24 -4.33
N SER A 41 -16.97 -12.29 -3.21
CA SER A 41 -18.43 -12.15 -3.15
C SER A 41 -18.90 -10.78 -3.64
N ALA A 42 -18.14 -9.72 -3.36
CA ALA A 42 -18.40 -8.39 -3.90
C ALA A 42 -18.06 -8.27 -5.40
N GLY A 43 -17.33 -9.22 -5.99
CA GLY A 43 -16.94 -9.21 -7.40
C GLY A 43 -15.62 -8.48 -7.68
N ILE A 44 -14.73 -8.39 -6.67
CA ILE A 44 -13.37 -7.85 -6.87
C ILE A 44 -12.56 -8.80 -7.76
N ASP A 45 -12.02 -8.27 -8.87
CA ASP A 45 -11.27 -9.06 -9.85
C ASP A 45 -9.91 -9.54 -9.32
N LEU A 46 -9.17 -8.66 -8.62
CA LEU A 46 -7.87 -8.97 -8.01
C LEU A 46 -7.88 -8.60 -6.52
N PRO A 47 -8.25 -9.52 -5.62
CA PRO A 47 -8.29 -9.28 -4.18
C PRO A 47 -6.89 -9.22 -3.57
N THR A 48 -6.80 -8.72 -2.32
CA THR A 48 -5.62 -8.81 -1.45
C THR A 48 -5.90 -9.75 -0.28
N ASP A 49 -4.83 -10.18 0.42
CA ASP A 49 -4.96 -11.04 1.61
C ASP A 49 -5.44 -10.28 2.86
N GLY A 50 -5.58 -8.96 2.77
CA GLY A 50 -6.05 -8.10 3.85
C GLY A 50 -5.02 -7.80 4.92
N GLU A 51 -3.80 -8.33 4.82
CA GLU A 51 -2.65 -8.05 5.70
C GLU A 51 -2.88 -8.37 7.18
N LEU A 52 -3.86 -9.22 7.50
CA LEU A 52 -4.27 -9.49 8.88
C LEU A 52 -3.17 -10.17 9.71
N TYR A 53 -2.22 -10.87 9.08
CA TYR A 53 -1.06 -11.46 9.74
C TYR A 53 -0.04 -10.42 10.25
N ARG A 54 -0.20 -9.15 9.85
CA ARG A 54 0.60 -8.01 10.33
C ARG A 54 0.01 -7.37 11.59
N PHE A 55 -1.21 -7.72 11.97
CA PHE A 55 -1.88 -7.20 13.15
C PHE A 55 -1.41 -7.94 14.40
N ASP A 56 -1.00 -7.19 15.44
CA ASP A 56 -0.67 -7.73 16.75
C ASP A 56 -1.69 -7.25 17.80
N PRO A 57 -2.58 -8.13 18.31
CA PRO A 57 -3.56 -7.77 19.33
C PRO A 57 -2.91 -7.37 20.67
N SER A 58 -1.67 -7.81 20.92
CA SER A 58 -0.92 -7.43 22.13
C SER A 58 -0.39 -5.99 22.05
N HIS A 59 -0.22 -5.47 20.84
CA HIS A 59 0.27 -4.13 20.56
C HIS A 59 -0.60 -3.44 19.51
N PRO A 60 -1.90 -3.17 19.82
CA PRO A 60 -2.85 -2.65 18.84
C PRO A 60 -2.53 -1.24 18.34
N ASP A 61 -1.62 -0.54 19.04
CA ASP A 61 -1.12 0.79 18.62
C ASP A 61 -0.01 0.72 17.55
N THR A 62 0.49 -0.47 17.22
CA THR A 62 1.50 -0.65 16.18
C THR A 62 0.86 -0.63 14.80
N ASN A 63 1.61 -0.12 13.82
CA ASN A 63 1.17 -0.07 12.45
C ASN A 63 1.75 -1.26 11.67
N GLY A 64 0.90 -2.17 11.20
CA GLY A 64 1.30 -3.33 10.42
C GLY A 64 2.08 -3.00 9.13
N MET A 65 1.99 -1.77 8.64
CA MET A 65 2.81 -1.29 7.52
C MET A 65 4.25 -0.94 7.93
N ILE A 66 4.55 -0.78 9.21
CA ILE A 66 5.87 -0.36 9.68
C ILE A 66 6.47 -1.42 10.60
N GLU A 67 5.87 -1.61 11.78
CA GLU A 67 6.42 -2.48 12.82
C GLU A 67 6.58 -3.93 12.37
N TYR A 68 5.66 -4.45 11.57
CA TYR A 68 5.77 -5.81 11.01
C TYR A 68 7.09 -6.05 10.27
N PHE A 69 7.53 -5.07 9.48
CA PHE A 69 8.80 -5.17 8.73
C PHE A 69 10.00 -4.93 9.64
N ILE A 70 9.96 -3.85 10.41
CA ILE A 70 11.08 -3.39 11.24
C ILE A 70 11.44 -4.42 12.32
N GLU A 71 10.45 -5.02 12.99
CA GLU A 71 10.67 -5.97 14.06
C GLU A 71 11.23 -7.32 13.58
N ARG A 72 11.15 -7.58 12.28
CA ARG A 72 11.60 -8.83 11.66
C ARG A 72 12.94 -8.73 10.95
N MET A 73 13.36 -7.53 10.56
CA MET A 73 14.66 -7.31 9.94
C MET A 73 15.81 -7.46 10.95
N GLY A 74 16.88 -8.13 10.54
CA GLY A 74 18.13 -8.16 11.31
C GLY A 74 18.86 -6.82 11.27
N GLY A 75 19.69 -6.55 12.29
CA GLY A 75 20.41 -5.28 12.44
C GLY A 75 19.61 -4.16 13.11
N ILE A 76 18.34 -4.40 13.44
CA ILE A 76 17.42 -3.43 14.05
C ILE A 76 17.06 -3.87 15.47
N ARG A 77 17.28 -2.98 16.43
CA ARG A 77 16.85 -3.13 17.82
C ARG A 77 15.49 -2.42 18.00
N THR A 78 14.52 -3.13 18.55
CA THR A 78 13.15 -2.61 18.81
C THR A 78 12.98 -2.05 20.23
N ALA A 79 13.88 -2.36 21.15
CA ALA A 79 13.90 -1.76 22.48
C ALA A 79 14.40 -0.30 22.42
N ILE A 80 13.48 0.65 22.53
CA ILE A 80 13.74 2.08 22.38
C ILE A 80 14.02 2.73 23.74
N SER A 81 15.23 3.27 23.94
CA SER A 81 15.58 4.03 25.13
C SER A 81 15.01 5.45 25.10
N ARG A 82 15.04 6.14 26.28
CA ARG A 82 14.66 7.57 26.34
C ARG A 82 15.56 8.44 25.47
N LYS A 83 16.85 8.08 25.38
CA LYS A 83 17.83 8.78 24.53
C LYS A 83 17.47 8.60 23.06
N ASP A 84 17.22 7.37 22.60
CA ASP A 84 16.83 7.09 21.22
C ASP A 84 15.59 7.91 20.80
N GLY A 85 14.59 7.97 21.69
CA GLY A 85 13.39 8.79 21.46
C GLY A 85 13.68 10.29 21.39
N ALA A 86 14.64 10.80 22.16
CA ALA A 86 15.06 12.20 22.11
C ALA A 86 15.82 12.51 20.82
N ASP A 87 16.77 11.64 20.45
CA ASP A 87 17.59 11.78 19.24
C ASP A 87 16.72 11.73 17.98
N PHE A 88 15.74 10.81 17.94
CA PHE A 88 14.79 10.72 16.83
C PHE A 88 13.96 12.01 16.66
N ARG A 89 13.41 12.55 17.74
CA ARG A 89 12.64 13.81 17.68
C ARG A 89 13.48 15.02 17.28
N ALA A 90 14.77 15.01 17.58
CA ALA A 90 15.69 16.07 17.18
C ALA A 90 15.86 16.18 15.66
N LYS A 91 15.69 15.08 14.92
CA LYS A 91 15.77 15.04 13.46
C LYS A 91 14.60 15.75 12.75
N LYS A 92 13.47 15.99 13.41
CA LYS A 92 12.24 16.69 12.94
C LYS A 92 11.62 16.17 11.63
N GLU A 93 12.05 15.04 11.12
CA GLU A 93 11.65 14.51 9.81
C GLU A 93 10.30 13.81 9.84
N MET A 94 9.85 13.35 11.02
CA MET A 94 8.61 12.59 11.22
C MET A 94 7.75 13.20 12.33
N SER A 95 7.09 14.32 12.05
CA SER A 95 6.33 15.09 13.04
C SER A 95 5.15 14.32 13.68
N PHE A 96 4.64 13.30 13.02
CA PHE A 96 3.53 12.45 13.51
C PHE A 96 4.00 11.25 14.36
N ARG A 97 5.31 10.97 14.42
CA ARG A 97 5.90 9.91 15.25
C ARG A 97 6.71 10.48 16.41
N ARG A 98 6.45 10.01 17.63
CA ARG A 98 7.16 10.48 18.83
C ARG A 98 8.40 9.64 19.18
N LYS A 99 8.48 8.42 18.68
CA LYS A 99 9.58 7.48 18.88
C LYS A 99 9.87 6.74 17.57
N PRO A 100 11.11 6.30 17.33
CA PRO A 100 11.40 5.47 16.15
C PRO A 100 10.68 4.12 16.26
N ALA A 101 10.46 3.47 15.12
CA ALA A 101 10.00 2.09 15.05
C ALA A 101 11.09 1.10 15.49
N GLY A 102 12.35 1.46 15.23
CA GLY A 102 13.53 0.71 15.62
C GLY A 102 14.78 1.56 15.54
N VAL A 103 15.88 1.03 16.07
CA VAL A 103 17.22 1.62 16.01
C VAL A 103 18.12 0.69 15.21
N VAL A 104 18.72 1.19 14.15
CA VAL A 104 19.67 0.44 13.33
C VAL A 104 21.03 0.50 14.01
N ASP A 105 21.43 -0.59 14.66
CA ASP A 105 22.68 -0.70 15.41
C ASP A 105 23.71 -1.63 14.69
N GLY A 106 23.35 -2.21 13.54
CA GLY A 106 24.20 -3.11 12.76
C GLY A 106 23.78 -3.21 11.30
N PRO A 107 24.49 -4.00 10.49
CA PRO A 107 24.14 -4.19 9.09
C PRO A 107 22.76 -4.85 8.97
N LEU A 108 21.94 -4.34 8.05
CA LEU A 108 20.61 -4.88 7.78
C LEU A 108 20.70 -6.26 7.13
N SER A 109 19.76 -7.12 7.49
CA SER A 109 19.56 -8.43 6.90
C SER A 109 18.08 -8.84 6.95
N GLU A 110 17.73 -9.95 6.32
CA GLU A 110 16.36 -10.46 6.32
C GLU A 110 15.85 -10.79 7.75
N GLY A 111 16.74 -11.20 8.63
CA GLY A 111 16.38 -11.58 10.00
C GLY A 111 15.39 -12.74 10.02
N VAL A 112 14.18 -12.49 10.51
CA VAL A 112 13.05 -13.44 10.49
C VAL A 112 11.92 -12.97 9.57
N LEU A 113 12.16 -11.98 8.71
CA LEU A 113 11.22 -11.55 7.68
C LEU A 113 11.20 -12.60 6.57
N ASP A 114 10.02 -13.12 6.24
CA ASP A 114 9.84 -14.20 5.27
C ASP A 114 8.58 -13.96 4.44
N PHE A 115 8.74 -13.22 3.32
CA PHE A 115 7.65 -12.95 2.39
C PHE A 115 7.22 -14.20 1.61
N PRO A 116 8.13 -15.08 1.14
CA PRO A 116 7.72 -16.32 0.51
C PRO A 116 6.77 -17.14 1.37
N GLU A 117 7.05 -17.31 2.67
CA GLU A 117 6.18 -18.04 3.58
C GLU A 117 4.86 -17.31 3.83
N ALA A 118 4.88 -15.98 4.06
CA ALA A 118 3.67 -15.18 4.24
C ALA A 118 2.77 -15.25 3.00
N CYS A 119 3.33 -15.10 1.81
CA CYS A 119 2.63 -15.18 0.54
C CYS A 119 2.07 -16.59 0.30
N ARG A 120 2.84 -17.66 0.59
CA ARG A 120 2.41 -19.04 0.44
C ARG A 120 1.20 -19.37 1.35
N ARG A 121 1.17 -18.85 2.57
CA ARG A 121 0.03 -18.99 3.49
C ARG A 121 -1.22 -18.33 2.94
N SER A 122 -1.08 -17.12 2.40
CA SER A 122 -2.19 -16.41 1.74
C SER A 122 -2.66 -17.17 0.48
N ALA A 123 -1.73 -17.65 -0.36
CA ALA A 123 -2.03 -18.44 -1.54
C ALA A 123 -2.83 -19.71 -1.25
N ALA A 124 -2.54 -20.39 -0.13
CA ALA A 124 -3.23 -21.60 0.28
C ALA A 124 -4.75 -21.42 0.49
N VAL A 125 -5.19 -20.19 0.79
CA VAL A 125 -6.59 -19.86 1.05
C VAL A 125 -7.19 -18.86 0.06
N ALA A 126 -6.39 -18.33 -0.86
CA ALA A 126 -6.83 -17.31 -1.82
C ALA A 126 -7.90 -17.83 -2.81
N GLY A 127 -7.84 -19.11 -3.18
CA GLY A 127 -8.78 -19.70 -4.14
C GLY A 127 -8.65 -19.17 -5.57
N GLY A 128 -7.52 -18.56 -5.94
CA GLY A 128 -7.19 -18.01 -7.26
C GLY A 128 -6.24 -16.82 -7.16
N ASP A 129 -6.17 -16.02 -8.21
CA ASP A 129 -5.30 -14.84 -8.29
C ASP A 129 -5.51 -13.87 -7.13
N PHE A 130 -4.41 -13.30 -6.63
CA PHE A 130 -4.43 -12.26 -5.62
C PHE A 130 -3.18 -11.38 -5.70
N LYS A 131 -3.25 -10.22 -5.06
CA LYS A 131 -2.17 -9.24 -4.94
C LYS A 131 -1.55 -9.31 -3.54
N PHE A 132 -0.22 -9.42 -3.50
CA PHE A 132 0.58 -9.34 -2.29
C PHE A 132 1.20 -7.94 -2.16
N THR A 133 1.22 -7.38 -0.96
CA THR A 133 1.67 -6.01 -0.71
C THR A 133 2.89 -5.96 0.21
N LEU A 134 3.71 -4.94 0.07
CA LEU A 134 4.81 -4.62 1.00
C LEU A 134 5.05 -3.12 1.07
N THR A 135 5.57 -2.66 2.21
CA THR A 135 5.86 -1.25 2.43
C THR A 135 7.18 -0.85 1.77
N SER A 136 7.21 0.35 1.19
CA SER A 136 8.39 0.87 0.52
C SER A 136 9.58 1.08 1.46
N PRO A 137 10.81 0.95 0.96
CA PRO A 137 12.03 1.20 1.73
C PRO A 137 12.09 2.62 2.28
N PHE A 138 11.65 3.62 1.50
CA PHE A 138 11.66 5.01 1.91
C PHE A 138 10.73 5.27 3.10
N MET A 139 9.52 4.68 3.11
CA MET A 139 8.63 4.75 4.29
C MET A 139 9.28 4.13 5.52
N LEU A 140 9.88 2.96 5.39
CA LEU A 140 10.51 2.25 6.51
C LEU A 140 11.70 3.03 7.05
N SER A 141 12.62 3.49 6.20
CA SER A 141 13.83 4.22 6.61
C SER A 141 13.51 5.48 7.41
N ARG A 142 12.46 6.22 7.03
CA ARG A 142 12.03 7.43 7.76
C ARG A 142 11.56 7.16 9.18
N THR A 143 11.13 5.95 9.49
CA THR A 143 10.67 5.57 10.83
C THR A 143 11.79 5.12 11.76
N LEU A 144 13.01 4.97 11.27
CA LEU A 144 14.16 4.43 11.99
C LEU A 144 15.08 5.52 12.57
N LEU A 145 15.71 5.21 13.68
CA LEU A 145 16.90 5.91 14.15
C LEU A 145 18.13 5.14 13.68
N ASP A 146 18.93 5.75 12.83
CA ASP A 146 20.14 5.13 12.29
C ASP A 146 21.36 5.49 13.16
N ASN A 147 22.03 4.47 13.68
CA ASN A 147 23.31 4.54 14.39
C ASN A 147 24.43 3.80 13.67
N HIS A 148 24.13 3.19 12.51
CA HIS A 148 25.09 2.31 11.83
C HIS A 148 25.56 2.87 10.48
N TYR A 149 24.64 3.21 9.58
CA TYR A 149 24.98 3.67 8.23
C TYR A 149 25.47 5.11 8.20
N GLY A 150 24.91 5.98 9.07
CA GLY A 150 25.27 7.39 9.12
C GLY A 150 24.89 8.19 7.89
N ASP A 151 24.20 7.58 6.93
CA ASP A 151 23.72 8.13 5.68
C ASP A 151 22.32 7.59 5.35
N PHE A 152 21.37 8.50 5.14
CA PHE A 152 19.96 8.16 4.89
C PHE A 152 19.76 7.41 3.57
N GLU A 153 20.53 7.73 2.53
CA GLU A 153 20.50 7.03 1.25
C GLU A 153 20.98 5.58 1.43
N ALA A 154 22.13 5.38 2.06
CA ALA A 154 22.66 4.05 2.32
C ALA A 154 21.69 3.19 3.16
N LEU A 155 21.05 3.77 4.19
CA LEU A 155 20.02 3.10 4.98
C LEU A 155 18.83 2.68 4.10
N THR A 156 18.30 3.60 3.29
CA THR A 156 17.13 3.37 2.44
C THR A 156 17.41 2.27 1.40
N LEU A 157 18.57 2.32 0.76
CA LEU A 157 18.97 1.32 -0.22
C LEU A 157 19.30 -0.03 0.43
N GLY A 158 19.85 -0.05 1.65
CA GLY A 158 20.04 -1.28 2.43
C GLY A 158 18.72 -1.98 2.76
N ILE A 159 17.67 -1.22 3.11
CA ILE A 159 16.30 -1.77 3.28
C ILE A 159 15.78 -2.31 1.95
N ALA A 160 15.99 -1.58 0.84
CA ALA A 160 15.56 -2.02 -0.47
C ALA A 160 16.19 -3.37 -0.87
N ASP A 161 17.46 -3.54 -0.60
CA ASP A 161 18.18 -4.79 -0.90
C ASP A 161 17.63 -5.97 -0.07
N VAL A 162 17.31 -5.76 1.21
CA VAL A 162 16.67 -6.78 2.07
C VAL A 162 15.30 -7.19 1.54
N LEU A 163 14.47 -6.24 1.14
CA LEU A 163 13.13 -6.52 0.62
C LEU A 163 13.19 -7.16 -0.77
N ALA A 164 14.10 -6.69 -1.63
CA ALA A 164 14.30 -7.19 -2.98
C ALA A 164 14.71 -8.68 -2.98
N ALA A 165 15.52 -9.10 -2.01
CA ALA A 165 15.95 -10.49 -1.89
C ALA A 165 14.78 -11.49 -1.67
N GLN A 166 13.60 -11.00 -1.26
CA GLN A 166 12.47 -11.86 -0.88
C GLN A 166 11.30 -11.89 -1.88
N VAL A 167 11.33 -11.07 -2.94
CA VAL A 167 10.15 -10.93 -3.82
C VAL A 167 10.22 -11.72 -5.12
N GLY A 168 11.34 -12.39 -5.40
CA GLY A 168 11.59 -13.04 -6.71
C GLY A 168 10.64 -14.20 -7.05
N GLU A 169 10.18 -14.95 -6.05
CA GLU A 169 9.38 -16.18 -6.23
C GLU A 169 8.15 -16.19 -5.32
N LEU A 170 7.35 -15.11 -5.36
CA LEU A 170 6.11 -15.04 -4.58
C LEU A 170 4.96 -15.77 -5.30
N ALA A 171 4.18 -16.56 -4.55
CA ALA A 171 3.06 -17.35 -5.04
C ALA A 171 1.78 -16.49 -5.19
N CYS A 172 1.87 -15.33 -5.86
CA CYS A 172 0.78 -14.40 -6.12
C CYS A 172 0.78 -13.96 -7.59
N SER A 173 -0.25 -13.24 -8.03
CA SER A 173 -0.37 -12.76 -9.41
C SER A 173 0.14 -11.33 -9.59
N CYS A 174 0.23 -10.57 -8.51
CA CYS A 174 0.70 -9.19 -8.51
C CYS A 174 1.43 -8.89 -7.20
N VAL A 175 2.52 -8.13 -7.26
CA VAL A 175 3.22 -7.57 -6.09
C VAL A 175 3.07 -6.05 -6.12
N GLN A 176 2.61 -5.48 -4.99
CA GLN A 176 2.45 -4.04 -4.82
C GLN A 176 3.38 -3.50 -3.76
N VAL A 177 4.11 -2.42 -4.09
CA VAL A 177 4.89 -1.64 -3.14
C VAL A 177 4.08 -0.40 -2.72
N ASP A 178 3.92 -0.19 -1.40
CA ASP A 178 3.12 0.90 -0.84
C ASP A 178 4.00 2.06 -0.38
N GLU A 179 3.76 3.26 -0.91
CA GLU A 179 4.50 4.48 -0.58
C GLU A 179 3.55 5.65 -0.28
N ALA A 180 3.58 6.17 0.94
CA ALA A 180 2.70 7.25 1.39
C ALA A 180 3.45 8.52 1.86
N ASN A 181 4.79 8.54 1.82
CA ASN A 181 5.58 9.66 2.33
C ASN A 181 6.11 10.59 1.23
N ILE A 182 6.32 10.07 0.03
CA ILE A 182 6.81 10.85 -1.13
C ILE A 182 5.89 12.01 -1.50
N PRO A 183 4.55 11.90 -1.44
CA PRO A 183 3.69 13.05 -1.73
C PRO A 183 3.96 14.29 -0.86
N GLY A 184 4.47 14.11 0.35
CA GLY A 184 4.91 15.19 1.24
C GLY A 184 6.40 15.49 1.22
N SER A 185 7.18 14.79 0.40
CA SER A 185 8.64 14.89 0.35
C SER A 185 9.18 14.66 -1.08
N PRO A 186 8.71 15.43 -2.07
CA PRO A 186 9.01 15.19 -3.49
C PRO A 186 10.51 15.26 -3.84
N ASP A 187 11.31 16.00 -3.07
CA ASP A 187 12.76 16.12 -3.27
C ASP A 187 13.49 14.78 -3.12
N PHE A 188 12.89 13.82 -2.40
CA PHE A 188 13.42 12.47 -2.25
C PHE A 188 12.96 11.51 -3.36
N GLY A 189 12.24 12.01 -4.38
CA GLY A 189 11.74 11.21 -5.49
C GLY A 189 12.80 10.31 -6.13
N PRO A 190 13.99 10.81 -6.51
CA PRO A 190 15.03 9.99 -7.12
C PRO A 190 15.48 8.81 -6.23
N LEU A 191 15.71 9.04 -4.94
CA LEU A 191 16.09 7.99 -3.99
C LEU A 191 14.98 6.96 -3.80
N ALA A 192 13.74 7.43 -3.60
CA ALA A 192 12.59 6.54 -3.44
C ALA A 192 12.34 5.70 -4.69
N ALA A 193 12.50 6.30 -5.89
CA ALA A 193 12.37 5.56 -7.16
C ALA A 193 13.45 4.48 -7.30
N GLU A 194 14.70 4.79 -6.99
CA GLU A 194 15.77 3.79 -7.01
C GLU A 194 15.48 2.64 -6.05
N ALA A 195 15.10 2.96 -4.81
CA ALA A 195 14.81 1.96 -3.78
C ALA A 195 13.61 1.07 -4.15
N ILE A 196 12.52 1.65 -4.67
CA ILE A 196 11.35 0.89 -5.15
C ILE A 196 11.72 0.05 -6.35
N ASN A 197 12.46 0.59 -7.32
CA ASN A 197 12.85 -0.11 -8.52
C ASN A 197 13.77 -1.30 -8.24
N ARG A 198 14.63 -1.26 -7.20
CA ARG A 198 15.43 -2.43 -6.78
C ARG A 198 14.53 -3.62 -6.42
N ILE A 199 13.39 -3.36 -5.78
CA ILE A 199 12.39 -4.38 -5.45
C ILE A 199 11.70 -4.85 -6.73
N LEU A 200 11.18 -3.91 -7.53
CA LEU A 200 10.40 -4.21 -8.73
C LEU A 200 11.23 -5.00 -9.77
N ASP A 201 12.54 -4.78 -9.85
CA ASP A 201 13.41 -5.52 -10.75
C ASP A 201 13.51 -7.02 -10.42
N GLN A 202 13.25 -7.41 -9.16
CA GLN A 202 13.23 -8.81 -8.74
C GLN A 202 11.84 -9.46 -8.88
N VAL A 203 10.78 -8.67 -9.01
CA VAL A 203 9.41 -9.18 -9.16
C VAL A 203 9.22 -9.79 -10.55
N THR A 204 8.73 -11.03 -10.60
CA THR A 204 8.52 -11.80 -11.84
C THR A 204 7.06 -11.86 -12.30
N VAL A 205 6.13 -11.35 -11.49
CA VAL A 205 4.69 -11.25 -11.77
C VAL A 205 4.31 -9.79 -12.02
N GLU A 206 3.01 -9.48 -12.13
CA GLU A 206 2.53 -8.12 -12.31
C GLU A 206 3.01 -7.20 -11.18
N LYS A 207 3.46 -6.00 -11.53
CA LYS A 207 4.08 -5.01 -10.65
C LYS A 207 3.16 -3.82 -10.44
N ALA A 208 2.87 -3.50 -9.20
CA ALA A 208 2.07 -2.33 -8.84
C ALA A 208 2.82 -1.44 -7.84
N VAL A 209 2.57 -0.15 -7.87
CA VAL A 209 3.02 0.76 -6.81
C VAL A 209 1.85 1.62 -6.37
N HIS A 210 1.54 1.56 -5.07
CA HIS A 210 0.48 2.36 -4.49
C HIS A 210 1.03 3.64 -3.88
N PHE A 211 0.34 4.75 -4.18
CA PHE A 211 0.60 6.06 -3.60
C PHE A 211 -0.67 6.68 -3.05
N CYS A 212 -0.58 7.12 -1.81
CA CYS A 212 -1.62 7.91 -1.18
C CYS A 212 -1.00 9.09 -0.41
N PHE A 213 -1.85 9.99 0.07
CA PHE A 213 -1.43 11.11 0.91
C PHE A 213 -1.48 10.76 2.40
N GLY A 214 -1.37 9.46 2.70
CA GLY A 214 -1.42 8.89 4.05
C GLY A 214 -2.83 8.57 4.53
N ASN A 215 -2.93 7.53 5.34
CA ASN A 215 -4.17 7.09 6.00
C ASN A 215 -3.88 6.76 7.46
N TYR A 216 -3.37 7.73 8.22
CA TYR A 216 -3.11 7.54 9.64
C TYR A 216 -4.32 7.98 10.45
N GLY A 217 -4.99 7.01 11.06
CA GLY A 217 -6.22 7.28 11.79
C GLY A 217 -7.39 7.78 10.92
N GLY A 218 -7.45 7.40 9.63
CA GLY A 218 -8.47 7.87 8.71
C GLY A 218 -8.24 9.31 8.21
N GLN A 219 -7.03 9.84 8.33
CA GLN A 219 -6.71 11.22 7.94
C GLN A 219 -5.58 11.29 6.92
N THR A 220 -5.69 12.26 6.00
CA THR A 220 -4.60 12.63 5.10
C THR A 220 -3.47 13.28 5.91
N ILE A 221 -2.28 12.69 5.86
CA ILE A 221 -1.10 13.18 6.60
C ILE A 221 -0.23 14.06 5.72
N GLN A 222 -0.07 13.70 4.46
CA GLN A 222 0.79 14.43 3.52
C GLN A 222 -0.01 15.50 2.76
N ARG A 223 0.59 16.67 2.61
CA ARG A 223 0.06 17.74 1.74
C ARG A 223 0.83 17.72 0.44
N GLY A 224 0.13 17.76 -0.67
CA GLY A 224 0.75 17.73 -1.99
C GLY A 224 -0.28 17.59 -3.11
N ALA A 225 0.24 17.42 -4.31
CA ALA A 225 -0.50 17.18 -5.54
C ALA A 225 0.28 16.18 -6.41
N TRP A 226 -0.36 15.60 -7.42
CA TRP A 226 0.29 14.63 -8.31
C TRP A 226 1.28 15.28 -9.28
N LYS A 227 1.03 16.53 -9.73
CA LYS A 227 1.86 17.20 -10.72
C LYS A 227 3.36 17.28 -10.38
N PRO A 228 3.77 17.64 -9.15
CA PRO A 228 5.20 17.64 -8.78
C PRO A 228 5.85 16.25 -8.74
N LEU A 229 5.06 15.19 -8.77
CA LEU A 229 5.53 13.80 -8.68
C LEU A 229 5.60 13.11 -10.04
N THR A 230 5.23 13.77 -11.14
CA THR A 230 5.15 13.17 -12.48
C THR A 230 6.47 12.49 -12.89
N ASP A 231 7.60 13.17 -12.74
CA ASP A 231 8.92 12.62 -13.11
C ASP A 231 9.28 11.40 -12.26
N PHE A 232 8.98 11.46 -10.96
CA PHE A 232 9.16 10.33 -10.06
C PHE A 232 8.30 9.13 -10.48
N LEU A 233 6.99 9.33 -10.71
CA LEU A 233 6.08 8.27 -11.14
C LEU A 233 6.51 7.64 -12.46
N ASN A 234 6.97 8.46 -13.43
CA ASN A 234 7.46 8.00 -14.72
C ASN A 234 8.80 7.26 -14.67
N SER A 235 9.57 7.44 -13.59
CA SER A 235 10.84 6.73 -13.37
C SER A 235 10.67 5.32 -12.80
N LEU A 236 9.45 4.94 -12.39
CA LEU A 236 9.17 3.63 -11.82
C LEU A 236 9.09 2.54 -12.90
N ARG A 237 9.65 1.38 -12.60
CA ARG A 237 9.60 0.18 -13.44
C ARG A 237 8.44 -0.72 -13.05
N THR A 238 7.24 -0.17 -13.09
CA THR A 238 5.98 -0.81 -12.69
C THR A 238 5.07 -1.02 -13.89
N ASP A 239 4.17 -2.00 -13.82
CA ASP A 239 3.15 -2.21 -14.84
C ASP A 239 1.98 -1.25 -14.64
N HIS A 240 1.58 -0.99 -13.37
CA HIS A 240 0.55 0.00 -13.09
C HIS A 240 0.77 0.76 -11.78
N LEU A 241 0.20 1.95 -11.72
CA LEU A 241 0.09 2.76 -10.51
C LEU A 241 -1.26 2.51 -9.83
N VAL A 242 -1.31 2.70 -8.51
CA VAL A 242 -2.51 2.61 -7.67
C VAL A 242 -2.62 3.92 -6.89
N LEU A 243 -3.34 4.92 -7.45
CA LEU A 243 -3.30 6.31 -7.02
C LEU A 243 -4.53 6.73 -6.22
N GLU A 244 -4.36 7.36 -5.06
CA GLU A 244 -5.44 8.03 -4.32
C GLU A 244 -6.03 9.14 -5.19
N LEU A 245 -7.33 9.04 -5.52
CA LEU A 245 -7.97 10.00 -6.41
C LEU A 245 -9.44 10.29 -6.11
N ALA A 246 -10.14 9.54 -5.26
CA ALA A 246 -11.59 9.64 -5.07
C ALA A 246 -12.08 11.06 -4.76
N HIS A 247 -11.36 11.80 -3.91
CA HIS A 247 -11.71 13.18 -3.51
C HIS A 247 -10.66 14.22 -3.93
N ARG A 248 -9.72 13.82 -4.80
CA ARG A 248 -8.69 14.76 -5.26
C ARG A 248 -9.25 15.76 -6.27
N PRO A 249 -8.70 17.00 -6.29
CA PRO A 249 -9.18 18.06 -7.19
C PRO A 249 -8.92 17.71 -8.67
N GLU A 250 -9.61 18.41 -9.57
CA GLU A 250 -9.49 18.23 -11.01
C GLU A 250 -8.05 18.43 -11.52
N SER A 251 -7.29 19.34 -10.89
CA SER A 251 -5.87 19.55 -11.22
C SER A 251 -5.01 18.30 -11.03
N ASP A 252 -5.39 17.41 -10.12
CA ASP A 252 -4.70 16.14 -9.91
C ASP A 252 -5.09 15.10 -10.97
N ILE A 253 -6.33 15.14 -11.45
CA ILE A 253 -6.76 14.33 -12.61
C ILE A 253 -5.99 14.78 -13.86
N GLU A 254 -5.91 16.09 -14.09
CA GLU A 254 -5.15 16.67 -15.22
C GLU A 254 -3.67 16.27 -15.21
N ALA A 255 -3.06 16.17 -14.02
CA ALA A 255 -1.66 15.76 -13.88
C ALA A 255 -1.40 14.33 -14.41
N LEU A 256 -2.41 13.45 -14.39
CA LEU A 256 -2.25 12.08 -14.87
C LEU A 256 -2.05 11.97 -16.39
N LYS A 257 -2.33 13.03 -17.15
CA LYS A 257 -2.03 13.11 -18.60
C LYS A 257 -0.54 12.95 -18.90
N ASP A 258 0.31 13.36 -17.96
CA ASP A 258 1.76 13.37 -18.12
C ASP A 258 2.41 12.04 -17.67
N ILE A 259 1.61 11.07 -17.22
CA ILE A 259 2.10 9.73 -16.88
C ILE A 259 2.39 8.95 -18.16
N ASP A 260 3.59 8.37 -18.20
CA ASP A 260 4.09 7.57 -19.33
C ASP A 260 3.05 6.51 -19.76
N PRO A 261 2.71 6.43 -21.05
CA PRO A 261 1.76 5.45 -21.57
C PRO A 261 2.13 3.98 -21.32
N ARG A 262 3.39 3.69 -21.01
CA ARG A 262 3.83 2.33 -20.62
C ARG A 262 3.26 1.88 -19.28
N ILE A 263 2.90 2.83 -18.41
CA ILE A 263 2.40 2.58 -17.06
C ILE A 263 0.88 2.68 -17.09
N ASP A 264 0.19 1.60 -16.78
CA ASP A 264 -1.27 1.58 -16.67
C ASP A 264 -1.74 2.38 -15.44
N LEU A 265 -2.92 2.98 -15.52
CA LEU A 265 -3.49 3.76 -14.43
C LEU A 265 -4.48 2.93 -13.62
N GLY A 266 -4.22 2.83 -12.32
CA GLY A 266 -5.17 2.47 -11.29
C GLY A 266 -5.58 3.73 -10.53
N ILE A 267 -6.89 3.94 -10.41
CA ILE A 267 -7.45 5.15 -9.80
C ILE A 267 -8.35 4.81 -8.60
N GLY A 268 -8.15 5.54 -7.50
CA GLY A 268 -9.05 5.53 -6.36
C GLY A 268 -10.37 6.20 -6.71
N VAL A 269 -11.47 5.49 -6.49
CA VAL A 269 -12.84 5.96 -6.75
C VAL A 269 -13.75 5.79 -5.53
N ILE A 270 -13.20 5.27 -4.45
CA ILE A 270 -13.86 5.07 -3.14
C ILE A 270 -13.03 5.78 -2.08
N ASP A 271 -13.62 6.76 -1.39
CA ASP A 271 -12.99 7.47 -0.27
C ASP A 271 -13.07 6.64 1.02
N ILE A 272 -11.93 6.18 1.52
CA ILE A 272 -11.86 5.36 2.75
C ILE A 272 -11.78 6.20 4.04
N LYS A 273 -11.68 7.51 3.93
CA LYS A 273 -11.55 8.43 5.08
C LYS A 273 -12.89 8.87 5.64
N VAL A 274 -13.99 8.50 4.96
CA VAL A 274 -15.38 8.80 5.37
C VAL A 274 -16.23 7.53 5.39
N ASN A 275 -17.29 7.54 6.21
CA ASN A 275 -18.23 6.42 6.31
C ASN A 275 -19.35 6.48 5.24
N HIS A 276 -19.37 7.51 4.40
CA HIS A 276 -20.26 7.56 3.24
C HIS A 276 -20.02 6.34 2.36
N ILE A 277 -21.09 5.72 1.89
CA ILE A 277 -21.01 4.65 0.90
C ILE A 277 -21.36 5.29 -0.45
N GLU A 278 -20.42 5.27 -1.34
CA GLU A 278 -20.58 5.81 -2.68
C GLU A 278 -21.70 5.07 -3.42
N THR A 279 -22.45 5.79 -4.25
CA THR A 279 -23.38 5.17 -5.20
C THR A 279 -22.67 4.70 -6.45
N ALA A 280 -23.26 3.76 -7.19
CA ALA A 280 -22.73 3.33 -8.48
C ALA A 280 -22.53 4.51 -9.46
N ASP A 281 -23.45 5.49 -9.43
CA ASP A 281 -23.36 6.70 -10.26
C ASP A 281 -22.17 7.61 -9.87
N GLU A 282 -21.87 7.74 -8.59
CA GLU A 282 -20.71 8.53 -8.13
C GLU A 282 -19.41 7.90 -8.60
N VAL A 283 -19.27 6.58 -8.46
CA VAL A 283 -18.11 5.83 -8.93
C VAL A 283 -17.98 5.90 -10.46
N ALA A 284 -19.06 5.65 -11.19
CA ALA A 284 -19.09 5.70 -12.65
C ALA A 284 -18.68 7.08 -13.18
N ARG A 285 -19.23 8.17 -12.59
CA ARG A 285 -18.85 9.54 -12.96
C ARG A 285 -17.39 9.84 -12.69
N ARG A 286 -16.83 9.31 -11.60
CA ARG A 286 -15.39 9.50 -11.30
C ARG A 286 -14.51 8.80 -12.33
N ILE A 287 -14.86 7.59 -12.73
CA ILE A 287 -14.16 6.85 -13.80
C ILE A 287 -14.25 7.65 -15.12
N GLU A 288 -15.45 8.12 -15.49
CA GLU A 288 -15.67 8.90 -16.71
C GLU A 288 -14.87 10.21 -16.73
N ALA A 289 -14.81 10.94 -15.60
CA ALA A 289 -14.05 12.17 -15.49
C ALA A 289 -12.55 11.93 -15.72
N VAL A 290 -11.99 10.85 -15.17
CA VAL A 290 -10.57 10.51 -15.37
C VAL A 290 -10.32 10.05 -16.81
N GLU A 291 -11.11 9.11 -17.35
CA GLU A 291 -10.98 8.63 -18.73
C GLU A 291 -11.11 9.78 -19.76
N THR A 292 -12.02 10.74 -19.49
CA THR A 292 -12.15 11.94 -20.34
C THR A 292 -10.89 12.78 -20.31
N ALA A 293 -10.24 12.90 -19.17
CA ALA A 293 -9.03 13.70 -19.02
C ALA A 293 -7.81 12.99 -19.64
N VAL A 294 -7.56 11.72 -19.32
CA VAL A 294 -6.31 11.02 -19.68
C VAL A 294 -6.39 10.29 -21.02
N GLY A 295 -7.58 10.14 -21.58
CA GLY A 295 -7.87 9.36 -22.78
C GLY A 295 -8.52 8.01 -22.49
N GLU A 296 -9.46 7.62 -23.36
CA GLU A 296 -10.18 6.36 -23.24
C GLU A 296 -9.24 5.15 -23.26
N GLY A 297 -9.40 4.25 -22.29
CA GLY A 297 -8.62 3.02 -22.19
C GLY A 297 -7.31 3.16 -21.42
N ARG A 298 -7.01 4.33 -20.85
CA ARG A 298 -5.84 4.55 -19.99
C ARG A 298 -6.04 3.99 -18.58
N VAL A 299 -7.27 4.05 -18.06
CA VAL A 299 -7.62 3.46 -16.76
C VAL A 299 -7.81 1.96 -16.93
N LYS A 300 -6.99 1.17 -16.24
CA LYS A 300 -7.09 -0.30 -16.25
C LYS A 300 -7.61 -0.85 -14.93
N TRP A 301 -7.39 -0.13 -13.85
CA TRP A 301 -7.78 -0.55 -12.51
C TRP A 301 -8.57 0.54 -11.79
N VAL A 302 -9.60 0.12 -11.05
CA VAL A 302 -10.30 0.96 -10.07
C VAL A 302 -10.27 0.31 -8.70
N HIS A 303 -10.12 1.14 -7.68
CA HIS A 303 -9.88 0.66 -6.31
C HIS A 303 -10.29 1.72 -5.26
N PRO A 304 -10.30 1.39 -3.97
CA PRO A 304 -10.38 2.38 -2.90
C PRO A 304 -9.11 3.25 -2.83
N ASP A 305 -9.21 4.46 -2.31
CA ASP A 305 -8.05 5.37 -2.17
C ASP A 305 -6.89 4.80 -1.35
N CYS A 306 -7.19 3.90 -0.41
CA CYS A 306 -6.21 3.21 0.43
C CYS A 306 -6.81 1.93 1.02
N GLY A 307 -6.08 1.23 1.91
CA GLY A 307 -6.56 0.06 2.62
C GLY A 307 -7.73 0.33 3.57
N PHE A 308 -8.51 -0.70 3.88
CA PHE A 308 -9.74 -0.60 4.67
C PHE A 308 -9.56 -0.75 6.19
N TRP A 309 -8.35 -0.94 6.69
CA TRP A 309 -8.10 -1.35 8.08
C TRP A 309 -8.74 -0.44 9.15
N MET A 310 -8.96 0.85 8.84
CA MET A 310 -9.59 1.81 9.76
C MET A 310 -11.12 1.82 9.72
N LEU A 311 -11.74 1.15 8.75
CA LEU A 311 -13.18 1.09 8.59
C LEU A 311 -13.79 -0.06 9.41
N LYS A 312 -15.05 0.09 9.77
CA LYS A 312 -15.84 -1.05 10.21
C LYS A 312 -16.01 -2.01 9.04
N ARG A 313 -15.94 -3.31 9.29
CA ARG A 313 -16.09 -4.36 8.28
C ARG A 313 -17.35 -4.16 7.42
N SER A 314 -18.50 -3.88 8.04
CA SER A 314 -19.76 -3.65 7.32
C SER A 314 -19.74 -2.43 6.39
N ILE A 315 -18.87 -1.45 6.65
CA ILE A 315 -18.67 -0.30 5.75
C ILE A 315 -17.73 -0.70 4.61
N ALA A 316 -16.63 -1.39 4.91
CA ALA A 316 -15.70 -1.88 3.90
C ALA A 316 -16.39 -2.77 2.87
N GLU A 317 -17.23 -3.73 3.31
CA GLU A 317 -18.00 -4.62 2.42
C GLU A 317 -18.92 -3.81 1.48
N ARG A 318 -19.70 -2.87 2.00
CA ARG A 318 -20.58 -2.03 1.17
C ARG A 318 -19.83 -1.12 0.22
N LYS A 319 -18.64 -0.66 0.58
CA LYS A 319 -17.78 0.13 -0.31
C LYS A 319 -17.22 -0.72 -1.46
N MET A 320 -16.90 -2.00 -1.22
CA MET A 320 -16.53 -2.93 -2.30
C MET A 320 -17.68 -3.20 -3.24
N ASP A 321 -18.89 -3.39 -2.72
CA ASP A 321 -20.10 -3.56 -3.55
C ASP A 321 -20.33 -2.32 -4.43
N ALA A 322 -20.18 -1.11 -3.88
CA ALA A 322 -20.31 0.15 -4.61
C ALA A 322 -19.24 0.31 -5.70
N LEU A 323 -17.99 -0.07 -5.40
CA LEU A 323 -16.88 -0.07 -6.36
C LEU A 323 -17.21 -0.92 -7.59
N VAL A 324 -17.64 -2.14 -7.38
CA VAL A 324 -17.96 -3.09 -8.45
C VAL A 324 -19.19 -2.63 -9.23
N ALA A 325 -20.27 -2.24 -8.54
CA ALA A 325 -21.49 -1.73 -9.17
C ALA A 325 -21.22 -0.49 -10.04
N GLY A 326 -20.37 0.43 -9.57
CA GLY A 326 -20.03 1.63 -10.33
C GLY A 326 -19.14 1.36 -11.53
N ARG A 327 -18.16 0.45 -11.41
CA ARG A 327 -17.38 -0.02 -12.55
C ARG A 327 -18.28 -0.67 -13.60
N ASP A 328 -19.21 -1.52 -13.17
CA ASP A 328 -20.11 -2.22 -14.09
C ASP A 328 -21.08 -1.25 -14.77
N LEU A 329 -21.62 -0.27 -14.03
CA LEU A 329 -22.44 0.81 -14.60
C LEU A 329 -21.68 1.58 -15.68
N TYR A 330 -20.42 1.97 -15.41
CA TYR A 330 -19.57 2.65 -16.38
C TYR A 330 -19.33 1.81 -17.64
N LEU A 331 -19.17 0.49 -17.49
CA LEU A 331 -18.96 -0.44 -18.62
C LEU A 331 -20.28 -0.82 -19.33
N GLY A 332 -21.45 -0.37 -18.86
CA GLY A 332 -22.76 -0.69 -19.43
C GLY A 332 -23.20 -2.15 -19.18
N ARG A 333 -22.90 -2.67 -18.01
CA ARG A 333 -23.23 -4.02 -17.53
C ARG A 333 -24.30 -3.99 -16.46
#